data_e2169094d447abe321e01c33bc7cbe3c
#
_entry.id   e2169094d447abe321e01c33bc7cbe3c
#
_cell.length_a   1.000
_cell.length_b   1.000
_cell.length_c   1.000
_cell.angle_alpha   90.00
_cell.angle_beta   90.00
_cell.angle_gamma   90.00
#
_symmetry.space_group_name_H-M   'P 1'
#
loop_
_entity.id
_entity.type
_entity.pdbx_description
1 polymer ?
#
loop_
_entity_poly.entity_id
_entity_poly.type
_entity_poly.pdbx_seq_one_letter_code
_entity_poly.pdbx_strand_id
1 'polypeptide(L)'
;MTKLLIKLFIKDSERTDDPAVRSRYGTLSGIVGILCNILLTAAKFIVGSVTGSIAITADAANNLSDAGSSAVTLVSFRLANKPADDEHPFGHGRIEYVCALIVSFIILLMGGELIRSSVDKILHPEPLQFSMTALIVLIASIGVKIWMAVFNRNIGKRINSTAVGAVVMDSVSDTAATTVSMIALILSKFTSVPLDGYMGIVVALFIIATGIGIFKDTMNELLGAPASPETVQEIESDILSYEGVIGVHDLMVHDYGPGRMFASAHVEVPSDCDIMACHDTIDRIERDIKKKFAINIVLHMDPIVVDDEHINALREKVGELIKEVDPRFTMHDFRMVEGPTHTNLIFDLVVPHKYPFTKGQIKELISDKISTEIGENYYAVMTIESSFVEDERK
;
A
#
# COMPACT_ATOMS: atom_id res chain seq x y z
N MET A 1 -25.92 -5.22 -11.05
CA MET A 1 -25.92 -3.75 -10.88
C MET A 1 -24.53 -3.15 -11.06
N THR A 2 -23.50 -3.59 -10.34
CA THR A 2 -22.11 -3.04 -10.44
C THR A 2 -21.60 -2.97 -11.88
N LYS A 3 -21.62 -4.08 -12.63
CA LYS A 3 -21.17 -4.11 -14.04
C LYS A 3 -21.95 -3.15 -14.95
N LEU A 4 -23.25 -2.97 -14.68
CA LEU A 4 -24.10 -2.05 -15.45
C LEU A 4 -23.71 -0.59 -15.19
N LEU A 5 -23.52 -0.21 -13.92
CA LEU A 5 -23.08 1.15 -13.55
C LEU A 5 -21.71 1.46 -14.14
N ILE A 6 -20.76 0.54 -14.04
CA ILE A 6 -19.43 0.71 -14.64
C ILE A 6 -19.55 0.95 -16.15
N LYS A 7 -20.29 0.11 -16.86
CA LYS A 7 -20.46 0.22 -18.32
C LYS A 7 -21.19 1.51 -18.74
N LEU A 8 -22.09 2.02 -17.90
CA LEU A 8 -22.86 3.24 -18.20
C LEU A 8 -22.03 4.51 -17.95
N PHE A 9 -21.22 4.54 -16.89
CA PHE A 9 -20.56 5.76 -16.43
C PHE A 9 -19.06 5.81 -16.71
N ILE A 10 -18.40 4.67 -17.03
CA ILE A 10 -16.96 4.62 -17.23
C ILE A 10 -16.64 4.17 -18.64
N LYS A 11 -16.16 5.12 -19.46
CA LYS A 11 -15.62 4.85 -20.79
C LYS A 11 -14.26 4.20 -20.64
N ASP A 12 -13.92 3.21 -21.47
CA ASP A 12 -12.64 2.48 -21.46
C ASP A 12 -12.33 1.80 -20.12
N SER A 13 -13.36 1.20 -19.50
CA SER A 13 -13.32 0.63 -18.14
C SER A 13 -12.26 -0.45 -17.90
N GLU A 14 -11.65 -1.00 -18.95
CA GLU A 14 -10.58 -2.02 -18.83
C GLU A 14 -9.18 -1.41 -18.63
N ARG A 15 -9.00 -0.11 -18.92
CA ARG A 15 -7.73 0.60 -18.76
C ARG A 15 -7.57 1.19 -17.37
N THR A 16 -7.49 0.35 -16.36
CA THR A 16 -7.39 0.79 -14.95
C THR A 16 -6.07 1.46 -14.59
N ASP A 17 -5.03 1.28 -15.42
CA ASP A 17 -3.72 1.95 -15.27
C ASP A 17 -3.75 3.42 -15.71
N ASP A 18 -4.76 3.81 -16.51
CA ASP A 18 -4.96 5.20 -16.90
C ASP A 18 -5.48 6.01 -15.70
N PRO A 19 -4.76 7.04 -15.22
CA PRO A 19 -5.18 7.86 -14.09
C PRO A 19 -6.56 8.50 -14.27
N ALA A 20 -6.96 8.84 -15.51
CA ALA A 20 -8.26 9.41 -15.79
C ALA A 20 -9.38 8.38 -15.64
N VAL A 21 -9.16 7.13 -16.07
CA VAL A 21 -10.10 6.03 -15.89
C VAL A 21 -10.20 5.67 -14.40
N ARG A 22 -9.08 5.57 -13.71
CA ARG A 22 -8.99 5.33 -12.27
C ARG A 22 -9.78 6.37 -11.48
N SER A 23 -9.60 7.66 -11.79
CA SER A 23 -10.34 8.76 -11.18
C SER A 23 -11.85 8.67 -11.42
N ARG A 24 -12.31 8.20 -12.59
CA ARG A 24 -13.74 7.96 -12.87
C ARG A 24 -14.32 6.86 -11.99
N TYR A 25 -13.56 5.79 -11.71
CA TYR A 25 -13.96 4.73 -10.78
C TYR A 25 -14.14 5.26 -9.36
N GLY A 26 -13.16 6.02 -8.85
CA GLY A 26 -13.24 6.64 -7.53
C GLY A 26 -14.39 7.67 -7.42
N THR A 27 -14.57 8.49 -8.47
CA THR A 27 -15.69 9.43 -8.55
C THR A 27 -17.04 8.71 -8.53
N LEU A 28 -17.18 7.60 -9.27
CA LEU A 28 -18.41 6.79 -9.27
C LEU A 28 -18.68 6.19 -7.89
N SER A 29 -17.64 5.65 -7.22
CA SER A 29 -17.70 5.15 -5.84
C SER A 29 -18.21 6.23 -4.87
N GLY A 30 -17.60 7.41 -4.88
CA GLY A 30 -18.00 8.52 -4.02
C GLY A 30 -19.44 9.01 -4.27
N ILE A 31 -19.82 9.19 -5.54
CA ILE A 31 -21.20 9.63 -5.88
C ILE A 31 -22.23 8.60 -5.44
N VAL A 32 -22.00 7.32 -5.69
CA VAL A 32 -22.91 6.25 -5.28
C VAL A 32 -23.01 6.20 -3.76
N GLY A 33 -21.85 6.32 -3.05
CA GLY A 33 -21.81 6.39 -1.59
C GLY A 33 -22.65 7.54 -1.03
N ILE A 34 -22.45 8.75 -1.54
CA ILE A 34 -23.22 9.95 -1.13
C ILE A 34 -24.72 9.73 -1.35
N LEU A 35 -25.10 9.31 -2.56
CA LEU A 35 -26.53 9.14 -2.90
C LEU A 35 -27.20 8.07 -2.02
N CYS A 36 -26.56 6.92 -1.81
CA CYS A 36 -27.11 5.86 -0.96
C CYS A 36 -27.25 6.32 0.50
N ASN A 37 -26.24 6.96 1.06
CA ASN A 37 -26.27 7.42 2.43
C ASN A 37 -27.29 8.57 2.63
N ILE A 38 -27.44 9.50 1.69
CA ILE A 38 -28.48 10.53 1.74
C ILE A 38 -29.88 9.90 1.66
N LEU A 39 -30.09 8.91 0.78
CA LEU A 39 -31.37 8.20 0.70
C LEU A 39 -31.70 7.44 1.99
N LEU A 40 -30.72 6.77 2.59
CA LEU A 40 -30.89 6.11 3.88
C LEU A 40 -31.19 7.12 5.00
N THR A 41 -30.48 8.25 5.04
CA THR A 41 -30.72 9.33 5.98
C THR A 41 -32.16 9.84 5.86
N ALA A 42 -32.60 10.16 4.65
CA ALA A 42 -33.96 10.67 4.42
C ALA A 42 -35.02 9.65 4.83
N ALA A 43 -34.88 8.38 4.41
CA ALA A 43 -35.80 7.32 4.76
C ALA A 43 -35.90 7.10 6.27
N LYS A 44 -34.77 7.00 6.96
CA LYS A 44 -34.72 6.82 8.43
C LYS A 44 -35.24 8.04 9.18
N PHE A 45 -34.92 9.26 8.72
CA PHE A 45 -35.41 10.49 9.34
C PHE A 45 -36.91 10.61 9.26
N ILE A 46 -37.53 10.33 8.08
CA ILE A 46 -39.00 10.33 7.90
C ILE A 46 -39.63 9.28 8.82
N VAL A 47 -39.13 8.05 8.81
CA VAL A 47 -39.67 6.97 9.65
C VAL A 47 -39.50 7.27 11.13
N GLY A 48 -38.31 7.74 11.56
CA GLY A 48 -38.02 8.12 12.93
C GLY A 48 -38.97 9.24 13.43
N SER A 49 -39.16 10.27 12.61
CA SER A 49 -40.08 11.39 12.93
C SER A 49 -41.56 10.95 13.02
N VAL A 50 -42.03 10.10 12.10
CA VAL A 50 -43.43 9.62 12.11
C VAL A 50 -43.68 8.64 13.26
N THR A 51 -42.71 7.82 13.62
CA THR A 51 -42.82 6.83 14.72
C THR A 51 -42.44 7.38 16.09
N GLY A 52 -41.84 8.59 16.14
CA GLY A 52 -41.30 9.17 17.38
C GLY A 52 -40.07 8.43 17.88
N SER A 53 -39.41 7.61 17.05
CA SER A 53 -38.24 6.81 17.45
C SER A 53 -36.97 7.62 17.38
N ILE A 54 -36.45 8.00 18.56
CA ILE A 54 -35.14 8.69 18.68
C ILE A 54 -34.01 7.83 18.16
N ALA A 55 -34.07 6.51 18.36
CA ALA A 55 -33.04 5.59 17.89
C ALA A 55 -32.92 5.58 16.35
N ILE A 56 -34.04 5.55 15.61
CA ILE A 56 -34.06 5.60 14.14
C ILE A 56 -33.55 6.97 13.65
N THR A 57 -33.93 8.05 14.35
CA THR A 57 -33.48 9.41 13.99
C THR A 57 -31.97 9.59 14.24
N ALA A 58 -31.44 9.02 15.32
CA ALA A 58 -30.00 9.01 15.60
C ALA A 58 -29.23 8.20 14.52
N ASP A 59 -29.78 7.05 14.10
CA ASP A 59 -29.20 6.23 13.03
C ASP A 59 -29.24 6.95 11.65
N ALA A 60 -30.23 7.83 11.42
CA ALA A 60 -30.25 8.72 10.26
C ALA A 60 -29.09 9.73 10.28
N ALA A 61 -28.76 10.29 11.44
CA ALA A 61 -27.62 11.21 11.59
C ALA A 61 -26.28 10.50 11.33
N ASN A 62 -26.17 9.23 11.73
CA ASN A 62 -24.99 8.41 11.41
C ASN A 62 -24.79 8.25 9.90
N ASN A 63 -25.86 7.90 9.17
CA ASN A 63 -25.77 7.79 7.68
C ASN A 63 -25.43 9.14 7.02
N LEU A 64 -25.76 10.27 7.64
CA LEU A 64 -25.33 11.59 7.13
C LEU A 64 -23.81 11.78 7.29
N SER A 65 -23.22 11.32 8.39
CA SER A 65 -21.77 11.27 8.57
C SER A 65 -21.07 10.39 7.53
N ASP A 66 -21.69 9.24 7.18
CA ASP A 66 -21.16 8.32 6.16
C ASP A 66 -21.20 8.95 4.76
N ALA A 67 -22.18 9.80 4.49
CA ALA A 67 -22.19 10.62 3.27
C ALA A 67 -20.99 11.59 3.26
N GLY A 68 -20.57 12.11 4.41
CA GLY A 68 -19.37 12.92 4.58
C GLY A 68 -18.10 12.14 4.23
N SER A 69 -17.92 10.92 4.74
CA SER A 69 -16.79 10.03 4.40
C SER A 69 -16.73 9.74 2.90
N SER A 70 -17.90 9.49 2.27
CA SER A 70 -18.00 9.30 0.83
C SER A 70 -17.63 10.57 0.05
N ALA A 71 -17.95 11.75 0.57
CA ALA A 71 -17.55 13.03 -0.03
C ALA A 71 -16.04 13.26 0.06
N VAL A 72 -15.40 12.91 1.18
CA VAL A 72 -13.94 12.94 1.33
C VAL A 72 -13.29 12.08 0.24
N THR A 73 -13.77 10.86 0.04
CA THR A 73 -13.27 9.95 -1.02
C THR A 73 -13.46 10.55 -2.42
N LEU A 74 -14.63 11.14 -2.72
CA LEU A 74 -14.88 11.81 -3.99
C LEU A 74 -13.90 12.96 -4.26
N VAL A 75 -13.66 13.79 -3.25
CA VAL A 75 -12.73 14.93 -3.33
C VAL A 75 -11.29 14.42 -3.50
N SER A 76 -10.90 13.35 -2.80
CA SER A 76 -9.57 12.78 -2.89
C SER A 76 -9.20 12.40 -4.33
N PHE A 77 -10.08 11.70 -5.04
CA PHE A 77 -9.82 11.30 -6.43
C PHE A 77 -9.73 12.48 -7.39
N ARG A 78 -10.47 13.56 -7.14
CA ARG A 78 -10.36 14.78 -7.95
C ARG A 78 -9.03 15.50 -7.70
N LEU A 79 -8.62 15.61 -6.45
CA LEU A 79 -7.38 16.29 -6.08
C LEU A 79 -6.15 15.46 -6.44
N ALA A 80 -6.17 14.16 -6.18
CA ALA A 80 -5.07 13.25 -6.51
C ALA A 80 -4.75 13.23 -8.01
N ASN A 81 -5.77 13.44 -8.86
CA ASN A 81 -5.60 13.48 -10.31
C ASN A 81 -5.13 14.85 -10.85
N LYS A 82 -4.97 15.86 -9.99
CA LYS A 82 -4.40 17.16 -10.38
C LYS A 82 -2.95 16.96 -10.86
N PRO A 83 -2.55 17.57 -11.99
CA PRO A 83 -1.17 17.48 -12.47
C PRO A 83 -0.20 18.09 -11.46
N ALA A 84 1.08 17.81 -11.65
CA ALA A 84 2.15 18.47 -10.92
C ALA A 84 2.08 20.00 -11.11
N ASP A 85 2.39 20.75 -10.07
CA ASP A 85 2.48 22.20 -10.05
C ASP A 85 3.75 22.64 -9.30
N ASP A 86 3.97 23.95 -9.16
CA ASP A 86 5.18 24.50 -8.54
C ASP A 86 5.32 24.13 -7.05
N GLU A 87 4.19 23.92 -6.34
CA GLU A 87 4.18 23.52 -4.93
C GLU A 87 4.34 22.00 -4.78
N HIS A 88 3.86 21.23 -5.75
CA HIS A 88 3.88 19.76 -5.73
C HIS A 88 4.44 19.20 -7.06
N PRO A 89 5.77 19.28 -7.27
CA PRO A 89 6.42 18.91 -8.54
C PRO A 89 6.29 17.40 -8.85
N PHE A 90 6.10 16.56 -7.83
CA PHE A 90 5.85 15.12 -7.99
C PHE A 90 4.36 14.78 -8.13
N GLY A 91 3.48 15.81 -8.12
CA GLY A 91 2.04 15.70 -8.28
C GLY A 91 1.30 15.44 -6.96
N HIS A 92 -0.02 15.21 -7.07
CA HIS A 92 -0.94 15.20 -5.94
C HIS A 92 -1.44 13.78 -5.58
N GLY A 93 -0.83 12.72 -6.12
CA GLY A 93 -1.30 11.33 -5.93
C GLY A 93 -1.44 10.91 -4.46
N ARG A 94 -0.54 11.34 -3.58
CA ARG A 94 -0.57 11.03 -2.15
C ARG A 94 -1.78 11.58 -1.39
N ILE A 95 -2.53 12.52 -1.98
CA ILE A 95 -3.80 13.00 -1.40
C ILE A 95 -4.78 11.83 -1.18
N GLU A 96 -4.72 10.79 -2.01
CA GLU A 96 -5.55 9.59 -1.81
C GLU A 96 -5.24 8.92 -0.47
N TYR A 97 -3.97 8.77 -0.13
CA TYR A 97 -3.53 8.21 1.17
C TYR A 97 -3.92 9.11 2.34
N VAL A 98 -3.74 10.43 2.20
CA VAL A 98 -4.17 11.39 3.24
C VAL A 98 -5.67 11.29 3.49
N CYS A 99 -6.49 11.17 2.44
CA CYS A 99 -7.92 11.00 2.59
C CYS A 99 -8.31 9.65 3.21
N ALA A 100 -7.61 8.55 2.84
CA ALA A 100 -7.78 7.26 3.49
C ALA A 100 -7.46 7.32 4.99
N LEU A 101 -6.43 8.08 5.37
CA LEU A 101 -6.07 8.35 6.76
C LEU A 101 -7.20 9.10 7.50
N ILE A 102 -7.78 10.14 6.89
CA ILE A 102 -8.91 10.88 7.45
C ILE A 102 -10.10 9.94 7.68
N VAL A 103 -10.44 9.10 6.69
CA VAL A 103 -11.54 8.12 6.83
C VAL A 103 -11.24 7.11 7.95
N SER A 104 -10.01 6.63 8.09
CA SER A 104 -9.64 5.72 9.18
C SER A 104 -9.80 6.37 10.56
N PHE A 105 -9.49 7.65 10.70
CA PHE A 105 -9.78 8.42 11.94
C PHE A 105 -11.27 8.51 12.24
N ILE A 106 -12.10 8.75 11.21
CA ILE A 106 -13.56 8.77 11.38
C ILE A 106 -14.05 7.40 11.88
N ILE A 107 -13.56 6.31 11.30
CA ILE A 107 -13.89 4.93 11.73
C ILE A 107 -13.50 4.72 13.21
N LEU A 108 -12.31 5.16 13.61
CA LEU A 108 -11.86 5.05 15.02
C LEU A 108 -12.73 5.86 15.98
N LEU A 109 -13.11 7.07 15.59
CA LEU A 109 -14.04 7.90 16.38
C LEU A 109 -15.41 7.25 16.53
N MET A 110 -15.96 6.67 15.46
CA MET A 110 -17.21 5.92 15.48
C MET A 110 -17.14 4.70 16.39
N GLY A 111 -16.02 3.93 16.32
CA GLY A 111 -15.78 2.81 17.23
C GLY A 111 -15.73 3.26 18.70
N GLY A 112 -15.07 4.36 18.99
CA GLY A 112 -15.01 4.96 20.33
C GLY A 112 -16.39 5.41 20.85
N GLU A 113 -17.18 6.08 20.02
CA GLU A 113 -18.55 6.50 20.38
C GLU A 113 -19.47 5.28 20.56
N LEU A 114 -19.30 4.22 19.77
CA LEU A 114 -20.06 2.98 19.96
C LEU A 114 -19.70 2.29 21.29
N ILE A 115 -18.42 2.30 21.72
CA ILE A 115 -18.04 1.82 23.08
C ILE A 115 -18.75 2.63 24.13
N ARG A 116 -18.68 3.96 24.04
CA ARG A 116 -19.31 4.87 25.02
C ARG A 116 -20.81 4.63 25.12
N SER A 117 -21.50 4.59 24.01
CA SER A 117 -22.95 4.32 23.93
C SER A 117 -23.30 2.94 24.47
N SER A 118 -22.48 1.93 24.16
CA SER A 118 -22.68 0.56 24.62
C SER A 118 -22.51 0.42 26.14
N VAL A 119 -21.49 1.08 26.72
CA VAL A 119 -21.26 1.14 28.15
C VAL A 119 -22.42 1.86 28.86
N ASP A 120 -22.91 2.97 28.30
CA ASP A 120 -24.05 3.70 28.87
C ASP A 120 -25.31 2.83 28.87
N LYS A 121 -25.60 2.08 27.82
CA LYS A 121 -26.70 1.11 27.76
C LYS A 121 -26.57 -0.05 28.75
N ILE A 122 -25.35 -0.44 29.13
CA ILE A 122 -25.13 -1.45 30.18
C ILE A 122 -25.38 -0.86 31.57
N LEU A 123 -24.95 0.37 31.80
CA LEU A 123 -25.11 1.05 33.11
C LEU A 123 -26.52 1.55 33.33
N HIS A 124 -27.18 2.01 32.29
CA HIS A 124 -28.54 2.58 32.33
C HIS A 124 -29.41 1.81 31.27
N PRO A 125 -29.82 0.57 31.60
CA PRO A 125 -30.59 -0.24 30.63
C PRO A 125 -32.00 0.34 30.44
N GLU A 126 -32.27 0.79 29.23
CA GLU A 126 -33.61 1.18 28.78
C GLU A 126 -34.32 0.02 28.11
N PRO A 127 -35.62 -0.22 28.40
CA PRO A 127 -36.34 -1.31 27.76
C PRO A 127 -36.53 -1.01 26.24
N LEU A 128 -35.92 -1.79 25.38
CA LEU A 128 -36.12 -1.73 23.95
C LEU A 128 -37.56 -2.16 23.61
N GLN A 129 -38.35 -1.25 23.03
CA GLN A 129 -39.69 -1.58 22.53
C GLN A 129 -39.59 -2.14 21.12
N PHE A 130 -40.03 -3.38 20.90
CA PHE A 130 -40.10 -3.98 19.59
C PHE A 130 -41.00 -3.20 18.68
N SER A 131 -40.48 -2.79 17.52
CA SER A 131 -41.28 -2.12 16.46
C SER A 131 -41.03 -2.83 15.12
N MET A 132 -42.09 -3.27 14.48
CA MET A 132 -42.02 -3.88 13.13
C MET A 132 -41.50 -2.88 12.09
N THR A 133 -41.86 -1.61 12.19
CA THR A 133 -41.37 -0.55 11.31
C THR A 133 -39.87 -0.37 11.46
N ALA A 134 -39.34 -0.35 12.70
CA ALA A 134 -37.91 -0.30 12.97
C ALA A 134 -37.18 -1.51 12.35
N LEU A 135 -37.71 -2.72 12.52
CA LEU A 135 -37.14 -3.94 11.95
C LEU A 135 -37.02 -3.88 10.42
N ILE A 136 -38.10 -3.44 9.72
CA ILE A 136 -38.11 -3.30 8.24
C ILE A 136 -37.03 -2.29 7.79
N VAL A 137 -36.90 -1.14 8.49
CA VAL A 137 -35.90 -0.11 8.17
C VAL A 137 -34.48 -0.63 8.37
N LEU A 138 -34.23 -1.36 9.48
CA LEU A 138 -32.91 -1.97 9.73
C LEU A 138 -32.55 -3.01 8.66
N ILE A 139 -33.48 -3.89 8.27
CA ILE A 139 -33.25 -4.87 7.21
C ILE A 139 -32.94 -4.19 5.87
N ALA A 140 -33.71 -3.16 5.51
CA ALA A 140 -33.47 -2.41 4.28
C ALA A 140 -32.10 -1.71 4.31
N SER A 141 -31.73 -1.11 5.45
CA SER A 141 -30.42 -0.47 5.63
C SER A 141 -29.28 -1.47 5.48
N ILE A 142 -29.36 -2.63 6.13
CA ILE A 142 -28.37 -3.71 5.99
C ILE A 142 -28.21 -4.11 4.51
N GLY A 143 -29.33 -4.30 3.81
CA GLY A 143 -29.31 -4.67 2.38
C GLY A 143 -28.59 -3.64 1.52
N VAL A 144 -28.84 -2.35 1.72
CA VAL A 144 -28.18 -1.25 0.98
C VAL A 144 -26.70 -1.18 1.34
N LYS A 145 -26.32 -1.25 2.63
CA LYS A 145 -24.93 -1.19 3.07
C LYS A 145 -24.11 -2.40 2.59
N ILE A 146 -24.66 -3.61 2.61
CA ILE A 146 -24.01 -4.79 2.02
C ILE A 146 -23.77 -4.58 0.52
N TRP A 147 -24.79 -4.09 -0.19
CA TRP A 147 -24.64 -3.80 -1.61
C TRP A 147 -23.57 -2.75 -1.87
N MET A 148 -23.51 -1.68 -1.07
CA MET A 148 -22.46 -0.65 -1.16
C MET A 148 -21.07 -1.25 -0.88
N ALA A 149 -20.93 -2.08 0.14
CA ALA A 149 -19.67 -2.75 0.47
C ALA A 149 -19.17 -3.62 -0.71
N VAL A 150 -20.05 -4.44 -1.29
CA VAL A 150 -19.73 -5.29 -2.45
C VAL A 150 -19.39 -4.44 -3.68
N PHE A 151 -20.15 -3.38 -3.93
CA PHE A 151 -19.94 -2.45 -5.04
C PHE A 151 -18.56 -1.80 -4.93
N ASN A 152 -18.26 -1.19 -3.79
CA ASN A 152 -16.99 -0.51 -3.54
C ASN A 152 -15.81 -1.49 -3.50
N ARG A 153 -15.97 -2.70 -2.93
CA ARG A 153 -14.95 -3.75 -2.98
C ARG A 153 -14.55 -4.12 -4.41
N ASN A 154 -15.53 -4.24 -5.30
CA ASN A 154 -15.25 -4.54 -6.70
C ASN A 154 -14.52 -3.39 -7.41
N ILE A 155 -14.85 -2.14 -7.08
CA ILE A 155 -14.13 -0.96 -7.59
C ILE A 155 -12.73 -0.90 -6.98
N GLY A 156 -12.60 -0.93 -5.65
CA GLY A 156 -11.33 -0.82 -4.94
C GLY A 156 -10.29 -1.84 -5.40
N LYS A 157 -10.72 -3.10 -5.62
CA LYS A 157 -9.82 -4.13 -6.18
C LYS A 157 -9.39 -3.85 -7.61
N ARG A 158 -10.26 -3.26 -8.46
CA ARG A 158 -9.92 -2.95 -9.86
C ARG A 158 -8.90 -1.84 -10.00
N ILE A 159 -8.96 -0.84 -9.11
CA ILE A 159 -8.10 0.35 -9.16
C ILE A 159 -7.02 0.37 -8.07
N ASN A 160 -6.89 -0.70 -7.29
CA ASN A 160 -5.97 -0.82 -6.16
C ASN A 160 -5.97 0.44 -5.27
N SER A 161 -7.15 0.83 -4.74
CA SER A 161 -7.35 2.06 -3.99
C SER A 161 -7.58 1.82 -2.51
N THR A 162 -6.67 2.31 -1.67
CA THR A 162 -6.78 2.31 -0.21
C THR A 162 -7.95 3.17 0.28
N ALA A 163 -8.21 4.32 -0.36
CA ALA A 163 -9.33 5.19 -0.03
C ALA A 163 -10.69 4.50 -0.26
N VAL A 164 -10.86 3.80 -1.39
CA VAL A 164 -12.07 3.01 -1.63
C VAL A 164 -12.14 1.82 -0.68
N GLY A 165 -11.00 1.21 -0.32
CA GLY A 165 -10.90 0.17 0.70
C GLY A 165 -11.43 0.64 2.06
N ALA A 166 -11.07 1.84 2.49
CA ALA A 166 -11.57 2.45 3.72
C ALA A 166 -13.11 2.61 3.70
N VAL A 167 -13.70 3.06 2.58
CA VAL A 167 -15.17 3.15 2.42
C VAL A 167 -15.86 1.77 2.45
N VAL A 168 -15.19 0.72 1.96
CA VAL A 168 -15.70 -0.65 2.11
C VAL A 168 -15.78 -1.03 3.58
N MET A 169 -14.73 -0.77 4.35
CA MET A 169 -14.69 -1.11 5.78
C MET A 169 -15.67 -0.28 6.60
N ASP A 170 -15.86 0.99 6.27
CA ASP A 170 -16.92 1.83 6.81
C ASP A 170 -18.30 1.17 6.62
N SER A 171 -18.66 0.80 5.40
CA SER A 171 -19.93 0.12 5.09
C SER A 171 -20.07 -1.25 5.77
N VAL A 172 -18.98 -2.00 5.98
CA VAL A 172 -18.97 -3.27 6.71
C VAL A 172 -19.20 -3.02 8.21
N SER A 173 -18.54 -2.02 8.79
CA SER A 173 -18.69 -1.62 10.19
C SER A 173 -20.14 -1.21 10.50
N ASP A 174 -20.74 -0.42 9.63
CA ASP A 174 -22.16 -0.02 9.73
C ASP A 174 -23.09 -1.21 9.64
N THR A 175 -22.81 -2.13 8.71
CA THR A 175 -23.60 -3.37 8.58
C THR A 175 -23.52 -4.20 9.86
N ALA A 176 -22.34 -4.33 10.46
CA ALA A 176 -22.16 -5.06 11.70
C ALA A 176 -22.92 -4.38 12.86
N ALA A 177 -22.78 -3.07 13.05
CA ALA A 177 -23.45 -2.31 14.07
C ALA A 177 -24.99 -2.38 13.93
N THR A 178 -25.50 -2.20 12.69
CA THR A 178 -26.94 -2.28 12.42
C THR A 178 -27.48 -3.70 12.61
N THR A 179 -26.70 -4.74 12.27
CA THR A 179 -27.09 -6.15 12.47
C THR A 179 -27.18 -6.46 13.98
N VAL A 180 -26.27 -5.98 14.78
CA VAL A 180 -26.31 -6.13 16.24
C VAL A 180 -27.55 -5.43 16.80
N SER A 181 -27.83 -4.20 16.38
CA SER A 181 -29.04 -3.47 16.80
C SER A 181 -30.31 -4.20 16.38
N MET A 182 -30.35 -4.82 15.21
CA MET A 182 -31.47 -5.65 14.73
C MET A 182 -31.67 -6.89 15.59
N ILE A 183 -30.57 -7.61 15.90
CA ILE A 183 -30.62 -8.81 16.77
C ILE A 183 -31.12 -8.43 18.16
N ALA A 184 -30.60 -7.33 18.74
CA ALA A 184 -31.03 -6.83 20.03
C ALA A 184 -32.52 -6.47 20.04
N LEU A 185 -33.02 -5.81 18.97
CA LEU A 185 -34.44 -5.51 18.79
C LEU A 185 -35.31 -6.76 18.72
N ILE A 186 -34.87 -7.81 18.06
CA ILE A 186 -35.59 -9.10 17.98
C ILE A 186 -35.60 -9.80 19.34
N LEU A 187 -34.44 -9.85 20.01
CA LEU A 187 -34.29 -10.50 21.32
C LEU A 187 -35.06 -9.76 22.43
N SER A 188 -35.24 -8.45 22.34
CA SER A 188 -36.05 -7.66 23.30
C SER A 188 -37.48 -8.14 23.43
N LYS A 189 -38.00 -8.89 22.43
CA LYS A 189 -39.31 -9.54 22.47
C LYS A 189 -39.36 -10.76 23.40
N PHE A 190 -38.19 -11.40 23.65
CA PHE A 190 -38.10 -12.69 24.36
C PHE A 190 -37.37 -12.57 25.69
N THR A 191 -36.60 -11.52 25.91
CA THR A 191 -35.80 -11.32 27.12
C THR A 191 -35.75 -9.86 27.51
N SER A 192 -35.69 -9.59 28.82
CA SER A 192 -35.50 -8.25 29.36
C SER A 192 -34.01 -7.91 29.59
N VAL A 193 -33.10 -8.80 29.21
CA VAL A 193 -31.65 -8.53 29.36
C VAL A 193 -31.20 -7.53 28.29
N PRO A 194 -30.46 -6.47 28.65
CA PRO A 194 -29.96 -5.46 27.72
C PRO A 194 -28.75 -5.99 26.93
N LEU A 195 -28.97 -6.94 26.04
CA LEU A 195 -27.91 -7.60 25.24
C LEU A 195 -27.25 -6.64 24.24
N ASP A 196 -27.95 -5.58 23.83
CA ASP A 196 -27.48 -4.60 22.83
C ASP A 196 -26.19 -3.88 23.28
N GLY A 197 -26.07 -3.54 24.58
CA GLY A 197 -24.86 -2.94 25.11
C GLY A 197 -23.64 -3.88 25.02
N TYR A 198 -23.79 -5.13 25.44
CA TYR A 198 -22.69 -6.11 25.39
C TYR A 198 -22.28 -6.44 23.95
N MET A 199 -23.24 -6.68 23.06
CA MET A 199 -22.99 -6.94 21.66
C MET A 199 -22.37 -5.71 20.98
N GLY A 200 -22.80 -4.50 21.35
CA GLY A 200 -22.25 -3.24 20.86
C GLY A 200 -20.76 -3.09 21.19
N ILE A 201 -20.30 -3.50 22.37
CA ILE A 201 -18.87 -3.48 22.71
C ILE A 201 -18.08 -4.41 21.79
N VAL A 202 -18.55 -5.64 21.53
CA VAL A 202 -17.86 -6.58 20.65
C VAL A 202 -17.69 -6.01 19.25
N VAL A 203 -18.75 -5.40 18.70
CA VAL A 203 -18.70 -4.75 17.38
C VAL A 203 -17.78 -3.54 17.40
N ALA A 204 -17.82 -2.72 18.44
CA ALA A 204 -16.96 -1.55 18.58
C ALA A 204 -15.48 -1.93 18.59
N LEU A 205 -15.10 -3.00 19.29
CA LEU A 205 -13.73 -3.52 19.30
C LEU A 205 -13.31 -4.00 17.89
N PHE A 206 -14.20 -4.66 17.14
CA PHE A 206 -13.96 -5.05 15.76
C PHE A 206 -13.75 -3.83 14.87
N ILE A 207 -14.58 -2.79 14.98
CA ILE A 207 -14.48 -1.53 14.22
C ILE A 207 -13.13 -0.84 14.52
N ILE A 208 -12.75 -0.74 15.80
CA ILE A 208 -11.48 -0.13 16.21
C ILE A 208 -10.29 -0.92 15.66
N ALA A 209 -10.29 -2.25 15.77
CA ALA A 209 -9.22 -3.09 15.23
C ALA A 209 -9.06 -2.89 13.71
N THR A 210 -10.17 -2.83 12.98
CA THR A 210 -10.19 -2.54 11.54
C THR A 210 -9.68 -1.14 11.23
N GLY A 211 -10.14 -0.12 11.97
CA GLY A 211 -9.67 1.27 11.79
C GLY A 211 -8.17 1.42 12.04
N ILE A 212 -7.62 0.74 13.05
CA ILE A 212 -6.17 0.69 13.30
C ILE A 212 -5.43 0.02 12.14
N GLY A 213 -5.97 -1.07 11.57
CA GLY A 213 -5.40 -1.73 10.39
C GLY A 213 -5.28 -0.76 9.22
N ILE A 214 -6.39 -0.12 8.80
CA ILE A 214 -6.40 0.85 7.70
C ILE A 214 -5.44 2.02 7.98
N PHE A 215 -5.43 2.54 9.20
CA PHE A 215 -4.52 3.60 9.60
C PHE A 215 -3.06 3.20 9.41
N LYS A 216 -2.69 2.01 9.90
CA LYS A 216 -1.32 1.49 9.80
C LYS A 216 -0.90 1.25 8.36
N ASP A 217 -1.75 0.63 7.54
CA ASP A 217 -1.47 0.36 6.13
C ASP A 217 -1.28 1.68 5.36
N THR A 218 -2.18 2.65 5.57
CA THR A 218 -2.10 3.97 4.93
C THR A 218 -0.85 4.75 5.39
N MET A 219 -0.48 4.65 6.67
CA MET A 219 0.75 5.27 7.18
C MET A 219 2.00 4.64 6.54
N ASN A 220 2.02 3.33 6.34
CA ASN A 220 3.13 2.65 5.65
C ASN A 220 3.29 3.18 4.21
N GLU A 221 2.20 3.34 3.47
CA GLU A 221 2.22 3.94 2.12
C GLU A 221 2.77 5.37 2.14
N LEU A 222 2.36 6.19 3.11
CA LEU A 222 2.86 7.56 3.25
C LEU A 222 4.34 7.63 3.63
N LEU A 223 4.82 6.70 4.46
CA LEU A 223 6.22 6.59 4.86
C LEU A 223 7.12 6.04 3.75
N GLY A 224 6.55 5.42 2.72
CA GLY A 224 7.26 4.80 1.61
C GLY A 224 7.34 3.28 1.80
N ALA A 225 6.25 2.58 1.54
CA ALA A 225 6.25 1.12 1.46
C ALA A 225 7.15 0.67 0.30
N PRO A 226 7.87 -0.46 0.44
CA PRO A 226 8.65 -1.01 -0.66
C PRO A 226 7.73 -1.44 -1.81
N ALA A 227 8.23 -1.39 -3.04
CA ALA A 227 7.53 -1.96 -4.19
C ALA A 227 7.35 -3.48 -4.02
N SER A 228 6.34 -4.05 -4.70
CA SER A 228 6.13 -5.50 -4.61
C SER A 228 7.33 -6.26 -5.20
N PRO A 229 7.71 -7.40 -4.60
CA PRO A 229 8.81 -8.23 -5.11
C PRO A 229 8.63 -8.59 -6.58
N GLU A 230 7.40 -8.85 -7.02
CA GLU A 230 7.10 -9.17 -8.42
C GLU A 230 7.43 -8.00 -9.35
N THR A 231 7.04 -6.77 -8.96
CA THR A 231 7.34 -5.56 -9.76
C THR A 231 8.84 -5.34 -9.87
N VAL A 232 9.58 -5.54 -8.78
CA VAL A 232 11.04 -5.40 -8.75
C VAL A 232 11.68 -6.42 -9.68
N GLN A 233 11.32 -7.70 -9.56
CA GLN A 233 11.85 -8.78 -10.40
C GLN A 233 11.54 -8.55 -11.89
N GLU A 234 10.34 -8.06 -12.21
CA GLU A 234 9.98 -7.73 -13.59
C GLU A 234 10.84 -6.60 -14.16
N ILE A 235 11.09 -5.53 -13.38
CA ILE A 235 11.95 -4.42 -13.79
C ILE A 235 13.38 -4.89 -13.98
N GLU A 236 13.96 -5.61 -13.02
CA GLU A 236 15.32 -6.14 -13.10
C GLU A 236 15.50 -7.08 -14.30
N SER A 237 14.55 -8.00 -14.49
CA SER A 237 14.57 -8.93 -15.63
C SER A 237 14.47 -8.21 -16.98
N ASP A 238 13.68 -7.15 -17.05
CA ASP A 238 13.52 -6.34 -18.25
C ASP A 238 14.84 -5.60 -18.57
N ILE A 239 15.46 -4.96 -17.59
CA ILE A 239 16.74 -4.27 -17.76
C ILE A 239 17.84 -5.25 -18.17
N LEU A 240 17.95 -6.41 -17.52
CA LEU A 240 18.92 -7.46 -17.83
C LEU A 240 18.74 -8.09 -19.23
N SER A 241 17.59 -7.89 -19.86
CA SER A 241 17.31 -8.42 -21.21
C SER A 241 18.00 -7.65 -22.34
N TYR A 242 18.56 -6.48 -22.06
CA TYR A 242 19.20 -5.63 -23.07
C TYR A 242 20.65 -6.03 -23.29
N GLU A 243 21.04 -6.07 -24.56
CA GLU A 243 22.42 -6.34 -24.97
C GLU A 243 23.37 -5.26 -24.43
N GLY A 244 24.47 -5.67 -23.82
CA GLY A 244 25.46 -4.78 -23.20
C GLY A 244 25.20 -4.51 -21.72
N VAL A 245 24.10 -4.99 -21.14
CA VAL A 245 23.86 -4.97 -19.70
C VAL A 245 24.38 -6.26 -19.09
N ILE A 246 25.23 -6.13 -18.05
CA ILE A 246 25.87 -7.25 -17.36
C ILE A 246 25.17 -7.54 -16.03
N GLY A 247 24.79 -6.50 -15.31
CA GLY A 247 24.18 -6.58 -14.01
C GLY A 247 23.28 -5.40 -13.71
N VAL A 248 22.39 -5.56 -12.72
CA VAL A 248 21.53 -4.52 -12.16
C VAL A 248 21.57 -4.65 -10.64
N HIS A 249 21.76 -3.52 -9.94
CA HIS A 249 21.75 -3.47 -8.49
C HIS A 249 21.19 -2.14 -7.99
N ASP A 250 20.98 -2.01 -6.68
CA ASP A 250 20.48 -0.82 -5.98
C ASP A 250 19.18 -0.25 -6.58
N LEU A 251 18.30 -1.15 -7.02
CA LEU A 251 16.99 -0.73 -7.50
C LEU A 251 16.15 -0.17 -6.34
N MET A 252 15.91 1.13 -6.37
CA MET A 252 15.02 1.85 -5.45
C MET A 252 13.77 2.29 -6.19
N VAL A 253 12.61 1.96 -5.65
CA VAL A 253 11.31 2.40 -6.21
C VAL A 253 10.57 3.22 -5.17
N HIS A 254 10.20 4.44 -5.54
CA HIS A 254 9.47 5.38 -4.68
C HIS A 254 8.05 5.58 -5.18
N ASP A 255 7.06 5.39 -4.31
CA ASP A 255 5.66 5.66 -4.58
C ASP A 255 5.26 7.08 -4.14
N TYR A 256 4.81 7.88 -5.10
CA TYR A 256 4.22 9.21 -4.88
C TYR A 256 2.70 9.22 -5.08
N GLY A 257 2.08 8.08 -4.91
CA GLY A 257 0.65 7.87 -5.09
C GLY A 257 0.35 7.09 -6.37
N PRO A 258 -0.87 6.59 -6.49
CA PRO A 258 -1.25 5.67 -7.57
C PRO A 258 -0.93 6.19 -8.97
N GLY A 259 -0.17 5.40 -9.71
CA GLY A 259 0.26 5.73 -11.08
C GLY A 259 1.38 6.79 -11.15
N ARG A 260 2.08 7.06 -10.05
CA ARG A 260 3.21 8.00 -9.97
C ARG A 260 4.36 7.39 -9.19
N MET A 261 5.14 6.57 -9.86
CA MET A 261 6.33 5.94 -9.30
C MET A 261 7.59 6.52 -9.94
N PHE A 262 8.63 6.63 -9.14
CA PHE A 262 9.98 7.01 -9.53
C PHE A 262 10.93 5.92 -9.09
N ALA A 263 11.93 5.63 -9.90
CA ALA A 263 12.92 4.64 -9.57
C ALA A 263 14.32 5.12 -9.93
N SER A 264 15.31 4.54 -9.27
CA SER A 264 16.70 4.60 -9.69
C SER A 264 17.32 3.21 -9.54
N ALA A 265 18.26 2.87 -10.42
CA ALA A 265 19.04 1.66 -10.32
C ALA A 265 20.44 1.89 -10.88
N HIS A 266 21.35 1.01 -10.55
CA HIS A 266 22.68 0.94 -11.14
C HIS A 266 22.71 -0.20 -12.17
N VAL A 267 23.35 0.05 -13.30
CA VAL A 267 23.47 -0.90 -14.41
C VAL A 267 24.93 -1.10 -14.73
N GLU A 268 25.39 -2.32 -14.54
CA GLU A 268 26.75 -2.71 -14.90
C GLU A 268 26.90 -2.89 -16.42
N VAL A 269 27.87 -2.21 -17.00
CA VAL A 269 28.20 -2.27 -18.43
C VAL A 269 29.70 -2.57 -18.62
N PRO A 270 30.14 -3.15 -19.79
CA PRO A 270 31.56 -3.33 -20.04
C PRO A 270 32.34 -2.02 -20.04
N SER A 271 33.47 -1.97 -19.36
CA SER A 271 34.32 -0.76 -19.27
C SER A 271 34.96 -0.34 -20.59
N ASP A 272 35.02 -1.24 -21.56
CA ASP A 272 35.56 -1.02 -22.91
C ASP A 272 34.47 -0.65 -23.94
N CYS A 273 33.21 -0.55 -23.51
CA CYS A 273 32.12 -0.18 -24.42
C CYS A 273 32.27 1.27 -24.93
N ASP A 274 31.78 1.53 -26.14
CA ASP A 274 31.64 2.91 -26.62
C ASP A 274 30.61 3.64 -25.74
N ILE A 275 31.04 4.69 -25.08
CA ILE A 275 30.23 5.41 -24.08
C ILE A 275 28.93 5.97 -24.67
N MET A 276 28.94 6.37 -25.95
CA MET A 276 27.75 6.90 -26.61
C MET A 276 26.77 5.79 -26.94
N ALA A 277 27.26 4.61 -27.35
CA ALA A 277 26.40 3.44 -27.60
C ALA A 277 25.81 2.90 -26.30
N CYS A 278 26.60 2.83 -25.22
CA CYS A 278 26.11 2.44 -23.89
C CYS A 278 25.04 3.41 -23.38
N HIS A 279 25.29 4.72 -23.48
CA HIS A 279 24.32 5.74 -23.08
C HIS A 279 23.00 5.63 -23.88
N ASP A 280 23.07 5.39 -25.20
CA ASP A 280 21.85 5.22 -26.02
C ASP A 280 21.04 3.98 -25.60
N THR A 281 21.73 2.91 -25.18
CA THR A 281 21.09 1.72 -24.62
C THR A 281 20.38 2.04 -23.30
N ILE A 282 21.05 2.74 -22.37
CA ILE A 282 20.44 3.16 -21.10
C ILE A 282 19.21 4.04 -21.34
N ASP A 283 19.32 5.07 -22.19
CA ASP A 283 18.21 5.96 -22.52
C ASP A 283 17.02 5.21 -23.17
N ARG A 284 17.29 4.17 -23.95
CA ARG A 284 16.25 3.27 -24.48
C ARG A 284 15.58 2.46 -23.38
N ILE A 285 16.35 1.90 -22.44
CA ILE A 285 15.81 1.15 -21.29
C ILE A 285 14.90 2.05 -20.46
N GLU A 286 15.34 3.25 -20.10
CA GLU A 286 14.54 4.21 -19.33
C GLU A 286 13.20 4.51 -20.02
N ARG A 287 13.21 4.73 -21.34
CA ARG A 287 11.99 4.98 -22.11
C ARG A 287 11.05 3.77 -22.16
N ASP A 288 11.58 2.56 -22.28
CA ASP A 288 10.77 1.35 -22.39
C ASP A 288 10.19 0.94 -21.05
N ILE A 289 10.95 1.05 -19.93
CA ILE A 289 10.45 0.90 -18.57
C ILE A 289 9.32 1.89 -18.29
N LYS A 290 9.49 3.16 -18.68
CA LYS A 290 8.43 4.17 -18.54
C LYS A 290 7.15 3.80 -19.29
N LYS A 291 7.25 3.25 -20.49
CA LYS A 291 6.08 2.82 -21.28
C LYS A 291 5.42 1.58 -20.70
N LYS A 292 6.23 0.61 -20.23
CA LYS A 292 5.75 -0.70 -19.79
C LYS A 292 5.16 -0.64 -18.36
N PHE A 293 5.84 0.04 -17.45
CA PHE A 293 5.51 0.05 -16.01
C PHE A 293 4.92 1.38 -15.52
N ALA A 294 4.89 2.42 -16.36
CA ALA A 294 4.53 3.78 -15.97
C ALA A 294 5.42 4.37 -14.83
N ILE A 295 6.67 3.90 -14.74
CA ILE A 295 7.68 4.32 -13.76
C ILE A 295 8.68 5.25 -14.46
N ASN A 296 8.98 6.41 -13.84
CA ASN A 296 10.09 7.24 -14.27
C ASN A 296 11.35 6.72 -13.58
N ILE A 297 12.22 6.05 -14.33
CA ILE A 297 13.48 5.50 -13.82
C ILE A 297 14.66 6.32 -14.31
N VAL A 298 15.69 6.42 -13.47
CA VAL A 298 17.01 6.95 -13.81
C VAL A 298 18.02 5.83 -13.57
N LEU A 299 18.83 5.54 -14.58
CA LEU A 299 19.82 4.48 -14.53
C LEU A 299 21.25 5.07 -14.49
N HIS A 300 21.98 4.69 -13.45
CA HIS A 300 23.41 4.99 -13.34
C HIS A 300 24.24 3.89 -14.04
N MET A 301 25.18 4.27 -14.89
CA MET A 301 26.08 3.31 -15.54
C MET A 301 27.30 3.05 -14.67
N ASP A 302 27.53 1.77 -14.35
CA ASP A 302 28.74 1.30 -13.64
C ASP A 302 29.63 0.50 -14.60
N PRO A 303 30.72 1.08 -15.12
CA PRO A 303 31.60 0.36 -16.01
C PRO A 303 32.44 -0.67 -15.24
N ILE A 304 32.33 -1.95 -15.60
CA ILE A 304 33.11 -3.04 -15.00
C ILE A 304 34.04 -3.69 -16.01
N VAL A 305 35.20 -4.12 -15.53
CA VAL A 305 36.18 -4.84 -16.35
C VAL A 305 35.72 -6.28 -16.53
N VAL A 306 35.56 -6.71 -17.80
CA VAL A 306 35.07 -8.06 -18.15
C VAL A 306 36.07 -8.86 -18.98
N ASP A 307 37.05 -8.21 -19.55
CA ASP A 307 38.07 -8.79 -20.45
C ASP A 307 39.37 -9.20 -19.74
N ASP A 308 39.47 -8.99 -18.42
CA ASP A 308 40.62 -9.40 -17.59
C ASP A 308 40.31 -10.69 -16.81
N GLU A 309 40.92 -11.79 -17.22
CA GLU A 309 40.74 -13.12 -16.59
C GLU A 309 41.11 -13.12 -15.11
N HIS A 310 42.13 -12.33 -14.70
CA HIS A 310 42.61 -12.26 -13.32
C HIS A 310 41.57 -11.55 -12.44
N ILE A 311 41.04 -10.43 -12.90
CA ILE A 311 39.99 -9.68 -12.18
C ILE A 311 38.73 -10.52 -12.08
N ASN A 312 38.32 -11.21 -13.16
CA ASN A 312 37.16 -12.07 -13.18
C ASN A 312 37.29 -13.25 -12.19
N ALA A 313 38.43 -13.91 -12.17
CA ALA A 313 38.71 -15.00 -11.21
C ALA A 313 38.70 -14.52 -9.75
N LEU A 314 39.20 -13.31 -9.47
CA LEU A 314 39.14 -12.70 -8.14
C LEU A 314 37.73 -12.34 -7.75
N ARG A 315 36.95 -11.76 -8.67
CA ARG A 315 35.52 -11.46 -8.46
C ARG A 315 34.73 -12.71 -8.07
N GLU A 316 34.89 -13.78 -8.83
CA GLU A 316 34.23 -15.07 -8.56
C GLU A 316 34.66 -15.64 -7.20
N LYS A 317 35.98 -15.67 -6.92
CA LYS A 317 36.50 -16.17 -5.66
C LYS A 317 36.00 -15.38 -4.45
N VAL A 318 35.99 -14.03 -4.51
CA VAL A 318 35.45 -13.18 -3.45
C VAL A 318 33.97 -13.43 -3.26
N GLY A 319 33.19 -13.55 -4.36
CA GLY A 319 31.77 -13.87 -4.31
C GLY A 319 31.48 -15.21 -3.64
N GLU A 320 32.31 -16.25 -3.89
CA GLU A 320 32.20 -17.54 -3.19
C GLU A 320 32.49 -17.40 -1.69
N LEU A 321 33.56 -16.70 -1.31
CA LEU A 321 33.93 -16.48 0.10
C LEU A 321 32.84 -15.71 0.86
N ILE A 322 32.17 -14.75 0.21
CA ILE A 322 31.05 -14.01 0.78
C ILE A 322 29.85 -14.94 1.01
N LYS A 323 29.50 -15.77 0.04
CA LYS A 323 28.40 -16.76 0.14
C LYS A 323 28.66 -17.84 1.18
N GLU A 324 29.92 -18.18 1.46
CA GLU A 324 30.28 -19.09 2.54
C GLU A 324 30.03 -18.47 3.94
N VAL A 325 30.06 -17.14 4.06
CA VAL A 325 29.69 -16.45 5.30
C VAL A 325 28.18 -16.51 5.49
N ASP A 326 27.42 -16.11 4.48
CA ASP A 326 25.97 -16.27 4.44
C ASP A 326 25.48 -16.33 2.98
N PRO A 327 24.73 -17.38 2.57
CA PRO A 327 24.24 -17.52 1.19
C PRO A 327 23.32 -16.39 0.72
N ARG A 328 22.81 -15.58 1.65
CA ARG A 328 21.94 -14.41 1.34
C ARG A 328 22.73 -13.16 1.02
N PHE A 329 24.02 -13.15 1.28
CA PHE A 329 24.87 -12.01 0.93
C PHE A 329 25.11 -11.96 -0.56
N THR A 330 25.03 -10.76 -1.13
CA THR A 330 25.34 -10.52 -2.54
C THR A 330 26.38 -9.41 -2.65
N MET A 331 27.21 -9.49 -3.68
CA MET A 331 28.27 -8.54 -3.98
C MET A 331 28.04 -7.93 -5.34
N HIS A 332 28.24 -6.63 -5.49
CA HIS A 332 28.22 -5.91 -6.76
C HIS A 332 29.29 -4.81 -6.79
N ASP A 333 29.47 -4.15 -7.92
CA ASP A 333 30.46 -3.08 -8.19
C ASP A 333 31.90 -3.49 -7.83
N PHE A 334 32.28 -4.74 -8.19
CA PHE A 334 33.62 -5.25 -7.88
C PHE A 334 34.67 -4.61 -8.77
N ARG A 335 35.66 -3.96 -8.12
CA ARG A 335 36.80 -3.32 -8.77
C ARG A 335 38.10 -3.70 -8.05
N MET A 336 39.18 -3.81 -8.81
CA MET A 336 40.51 -4.06 -8.30
C MET A 336 41.42 -2.84 -8.54
N VAL A 337 42.15 -2.43 -7.53
CA VAL A 337 43.14 -1.37 -7.66
C VAL A 337 44.48 -1.90 -7.12
N GLU A 338 45.40 -2.17 -8.05
CA GLU A 338 46.78 -2.61 -7.74
C GLU A 338 47.60 -1.45 -7.24
N GLY A 339 48.35 -1.69 -6.15
CA GLY A 339 49.30 -0.79 -5.57
C GLY A 339 50.68 -1.45 -5.44
N PRO A 340 51.73 -0.69 -5.16
CA PRO A 340 53.11 -1.21 -5.10
C PRO A 340 53.36 -2.18 -3.91
N THR A 341 52.50 -2.17 -2.90
CA THR A 341 52.65 -2.99 -1.68
C THR A 341 51.44 -3.87 -1.40
N HIS A 342 50.28 -3.53 -1.94
CA HIS A 342 49.05 -4.26 -1.71
C HIS A 342 48.02 -3.95 -2.83
N THR A 343 47.05 -4.80 -2.94
CA THR A 343 45.92 -4.68 -3.89
C THR A 343 44.62 -4.45 -3.12
N ASN A 344 43.88 -3.41 -3.46
CA ASN A 344 42.58 -3.15 -2.91
C ASN A 344 41.50 -3.85 -3.77
N LEU A 345 40.65 -4.64 -3.13
CA LEU A 345 39.43 -5.20 -3.69
C LEU A 345 38.27 -4.34 -3.18
N ILE A 346 37.71 -3.56 -4.09
CA ILE A 346 36.66 -2.60 -3.78
C ILE A 346 35.35 -3.22 -4.26
N PHE A 347 34.33 -3.28 -3.40
CA PHE A 347 33.01 -3.82 -3.74
C PHE A 347 31.95 -3.39 -2.73
N ASP A 348 30.71 -3.47 -3.13
CA ASP A 348 29.56 -3.26 -2.26
C ASP A 348 28.93 -4.60 -1.88
N LEU A 349 28.54 -4.71 -0.59
CA LEU A 349 28.02 -5.92 0.02
C LEU A 349 26.60 -5.69 0.53
N VAL A 350 25.64 -6.37 -0.05
CA VAL A 350 24.25 -6.33 0.41
C VAL A 350 24.02 -7.37 1.49
N VAL A 351 23.53 -6.92 2.64
CA VAL A 351 23.24 -7.74 3.82
C VAL A 351 21.76 -7.63 4.18
N PRO A 352 21.09 -8.73 4.55
CA PRO A 352 19.68 -8.70 4.97
C PRO A 352 19.43 -7.75 6.14
N HIS A 353 18.26 -7.10 6.16
CA HIS A 353 17.84 -6.29 7.30
C HIS A 353 17.83 -7.13 8.59
N LYS A 354 18.22 -6.49 9.72
CA LYS A 354 18.26 -7.13 11.05
C LYS A 354 19.22 -8.34 11.14
N TYR A 355 20.32 -8.30 10.39
CA TYR A 355 21.36 -9.31 10.52
C TYR A 355 21.97 -9.29 11.93
N PRO A 356 22.31 -10.48 12.54
CA PRO A 356 22.77 -10.55 13.92
C PRO A 356 24.08 -9.80 14.19
N PHE A 357 24.95 -9.67 13.18
CA PHE A 357 26.24 -8.98 13.31
C PHE A 357 26.14 -7.52 12.89
N THR A 358 26.94 -6.68 13.54
CA THR A 358 27.11 -5.27 13.13
C THR A 358 27.90 -5.19 11.83
N LYS A 359 27.76 -4.08 11.09
CA LYS A 359 28.52 -3.81 9.87
C LYS A 359 30.05 -3.95 10.10
N GLY A 360 30.54 -3.53 11.28
CA GLY A 360 31.95 -3.67 11.63
C GLY A 360 32.40 -5.13 11.77
N GLN A 361 31.60 -5.97 12.42
CA GLN A 361 31.87 -7.40 12.56
C GLN A 361 31.83 -8.15 11.23
N ILE A 362 30.89 -7.80 10.35
CA ILE A 362 30.83 -8.37 9.01
C ILE A 362 32.05 -7.98 8.19
N LYS A 363 32.46 -6.70 8.26
CA LYS A 363 33.66 -6.21 7.59
C LYS A 363 34.91 -6.93 8.04
N GLU A 364 35.09 -7.11 9.33
CA GLU A 364 36.24 -7.84 9.92
C GLU A 364 36.23 -9.30 9.44
N LEU A 365 35.11 -10.00 9.54
CA LEU A 365 34.95 -11.39 9.15
C LEU A 365 35.27 -11.64 7.65
N ILE A 366 34.80 -10.79 6.77
CA ILE A 366 35.03 -10.91 5.32
C ILE A 366 36.48 -10.53 5.00
N SER A 367 37.03 -9.48 5.64
CA SER A 367 38.41 -9.07 5.44
C SER A 367 39.42 -10.16 5.87
N ASP A 368 39.22 -10.79 7.03
CA ASP A 368 40.04 -11.90 7.51
C ASP A 368 39.95 -13.10 6.56
N LYS A 369 38.77 -13.41 6.04
CA LYS A 369 38.56 -14.50 5.09
C LYS A 369 39.26 -14.25 3.75
N ILE A 370 39.18 -13.04 3.22
CA ILE A 370 39.91 -12.62 2.00
C ILE A 370 41.43 -12.70 2.23
N SER A 371 41.95 -12.18 3.34
CA SER A 371 43.34 -12.22 3.66
C SER A 371 43.86 -13.65 3.78
N THR A 372 43.08 -14.55 4.36
CA THR A 372 43.46 -15.97 4.57
C THR A 372 43.43 -16.80 3.29
N GLU A 373 42.37 -16.62 2.46
CA GLU A 373 42.10 -17.50 1.32
C GLU A 373 42.66 -16.97 -0.01
N ILE A 374 42.86 -15.65 -0.13
CA ILE A 374 43.40 -15.03 -1.34
C ILE A 374 44.87 -14.61 -1.13
N GLY A 375 45.16 -13.93 0.01
CA GLY A 375 46.48 -13.53 0.37
C GLY A 375 46.54 -12.26 1.23
N GLU A 376 47.59 -12.16 2.07
CA GLU A 376 47.76 -11.06 3.02
C GLU A 376 47.96 -9.67 2.36
N ASN A 377 48.28 -9.64 1.07
CA ASN A 377 48.45 -8.41 0.31
C ASN A 377 47.14 -7.91 -0.33
N TYR A 378 46.00 -8.61 -0.17
CA TYR A 378 44.70 -8.20 -0.65
C TYR A 378 43.86 -7.60 0.47
N TYR A 379 43.40 -6.37 0.30
CA TYR A 379 42.61 -5.61 1.27
C TYR A 379 41.18 -5.39 0.76
N ALA A 380 40.21 -5.82 1.55
CA ALA A 380 38.81 -5.58 1.26
C ALA A 380 38.40 -4.15 1.63
N VAL A 381 38.02 -3.38 0.64
CA VAL A 381 37.43 -2.04 0.79
C VAL A 381 35.96 -2.17 0.41
N MET A 382 35.08 -2.39 1.41
CA MET A 382 33.70 -2.68 1.17
C MET A 382 32.76 -1.64 1.80
N THR A 383 31.70 -1.30 1.07
CA THR A 383 30.51 -0.63 1.58
C THR A 383 29.49 -1.71 1.95
N ILE A 384 28.88 -1.62 3.15
CA ILE A 384 27.85 -2.58 3.56
C ILE A 384 26.50 -1.90 3.52
N GLU A 385 25.62 -2.46 2.71
CA GLU A 385 24.29 -1.94 2.43
C GLU A 385 23.21 -2.93 2.84
N SER A 386 21.97 -2.48 2.84
CA SER A 386 20.81 -3.33 3.06
C SER A 386 19.89 -3.20 1.86
N SER A 387 19.33 -4.31 1.40
CA SER A 387 18.41 -4.31 0.26
C SER A 387 17.23 -3.35 0.49
N PHE A 388 16.88 -2.60 -0.54
CA PHE A 388 15.66 -1.76 -0.58
C PHE A 388 14.39 -2.56 -0.92
N VAL A 389 14.56 -3.86 -1.19
CA VAL A 389 13.48 -4.78 -1.56
C VAL A 389 13.24 -5.77 -0.43
N GLU A 390 11.99 -6.16 -0.19
CA GLU A 390 11.66 -7.18 0.80
C GLU A 390 12.17 -8.55 0.33
N ASP A 391 13.01 -9.21 1.13
CA ASP A 391 13.56 -10.53 0.80
C ASP A 391 12.52 -11.62 1.11
N GLU A 392 11.95 -12.23 0.06
CA GLU A 392 10.98 -13.34 0.20
C GLU A 392 11.58 -14.64 0.74
N ARG A 393 12.90 -14.72 0.93
CA ARG A 393 13.62 -15.91 1.40
C ARG A 393 13.64 -16.00 2.93
N LYS A 394 12.46 -15.94 3.54
CA LYS A 394 12.24 -16.26 4.95
C LYS A 394 11.72 -17.68 5.10
#